data_03c9be5e17dbc752d9d6c84d53e1e881
#
_entry.id   03c9be5e17dbc752d9d6c84d53e1e881
#
_cell.length_a   1.000
_cell.length_b   1.000
_cell.length_c   1.000
_cell.angle_alpha   90.00
_cell.angle_beta   90.00
_cell.angle_gamma   90.00
#
_symmetry.space_group_name_H-M   'P 1'
#
loop_
_entity.id
_entity.type
_entity.pdbx_description
1 polymer ?
#
loop_
_entity_poly.entity_id
_entity_poly.type
_entity_poly.pdbx_seq_one_letter_code
_entity_poly.pdbx_strand_id
1 'polypeptide(L)'
;GDWIDKQAARATGESVTFINKEKEKIDLGKEATTLVERAIITQYNLMIEKTVGTIKKGLIDHSDKKARLDHPVDIIIAGGTSSPPGFDTLITKVLKNADLPIDIGKVIRPNDPLYSVARGCLIAAENATQ
;
A
#
# COMPACT_ATOMS: atom_id res chain seq x y z
N GLY A 1 -1.65 7.25 -6.23
CA GLY A 1 -0.93 8.45 -5.79
C GLY A 1 -1.74 9.73 -5.87
N ASP A 2 -2.43 9.99 -6.96
CA ASP A 2 -3.15 11.25 -7.21
C ASP A 2 -4.22 11.60 -6.16
N TRP A 3 -4.87 10.58 -5.60
CA TRP A 3 -5.87 10.82 -4.56
C TRP A 3 -5.23 11.41 -3.29
N ILE A 4 -4.08 10.89 -2.86
CA ILE A 4 -3.33 11.41 -1.71
C ILE A 4 -2.97 12.88 -1.95
N ASP A 5 -2.43 13.19 -3.12
CA ASP A 5 -2.00 14.54 -3.48
C ASP A 5 -3.17 15.54 -3.42
N LYS A 6 -4.31 15.17 -4.02
CA LYS A 6 -5.50 16.01 -4.03
C LYS A 6 -6.10 16.23 -2.64
N GLN A 7 -6.14 15.19 -1.80
CA GLN A 7 -6.70 15.32 -0.44
C GLN A 7 -5.76 16.14 0.47
N ALA A 8 -4.45 15.91 0.40
CA ALA A 8 -3.49 16.68 1.17
C ALA A 8 -3.46 18.16 0.72
N ALA A 9 -3.56 18.43 -0.58
CA ALA A 9 -3.68 19.78 -1.12
C ALA A 9 -4.92 20.51 -0.58
N ARG A 10 -6.07 19.83 -0.56
CA ARG A 10 -7.31 20.40 0.01
C ARG A 10 -7.19 20.69 1.51
N ALA A 11 -6.52 19.82 2.25
CA ALA A 11 -6.36 19.97 3.70
C ALA A 11 -5.38 21.07 4.09
N THR A 12 -4.42 21.39 3.23
CA THR A 12 -3.36 22.36 3.52
C THR A 12 -3.51 23.70 2.80
N GLY A 13 -4.32 23.75 1.73
CA GLY A 13 -4.40 24.90 0.85
C GLY A 13 -3.24 25.01 -0.15
N GLU A 14 -2.35 24.02 -0.19
CA GLU A 14 -1.21 23.98 -1.08
C GLU A 14 -1.58 23.47 -2.49
N SER A 15 -0.72 23.70 -3.47
CA SER A 15 -0.94 23.15 -4.80
C SER A 15 -0.66 21.64 -4.85
N VAL A 16 -1.38 20.92 -5.70
CA VAL A 16 -1.17 19.47 -5.92
C VAL A 16 0.28 19.18 -6.35
N THR A 17 0.88 20.05 -7.16
CA THR A 17 2.28 19.90 -7.59
C THR A 17 3.26 20.00 -6.42
N PHE A 18 3.02 20.93 -5.50
CA PHE A 18 3.83 21.06 -4.30
C PHE A 18 3.72 19.82 -3.39
N ILE A 19 2.48 19.38 -3.13
CA ILE A 19 2.22 18.16 -2.34
C ILE A 19 2.91 16.94 -2.97
N ASN A 20 2.85 16.79 -4.29
CA ASN A 20 3.50 15.67 -4.97
C ASN A 20 5.02 15.65 -4.74
N LYS A 21 5.68 16.80 -4.82
CA LYS A 21 7.11 16.92 -4.52
C LYS A 21 7.46 16.60 -3.06
N GLU A 22 6.64 17.04 -2.13
CA GLU A 22 6.84 16.73 -0.70
C GLU A 22 6.55 15.25 -0.41
N LYS A 23 5.56 14.65 -1.08
CA LYS A 23 5.26 13.23 -0.97
C LYS A 23 6.45 12.34 -1.43
N GLU A 24 7.20 12.75 -2.42
CA GLU A 24 8.39 12.02 -2.88
C GLU A 24 9.50 11.93 -1.83
N LYS A 25 9.51 12.85 -0.87
CA LYS A 25 10.50 12.91 0.21
C LYS A 25 10.01 12.31 1.52
N ILE A 26 8.72 11.96 1.60
CA ILE A 26 8.08 11.53 2.84
C ILE A 26 8.65 10.22 3.37
N ASP A 27 8.81 10.13 4.66
CA ASP A 27 9.13 8.91 5.39
C ASP A 27 7.98 8.61 6.36
N LEU A 28 7.21 7.58 6.05
CA LEU A 28 6.03 7.19 6.84
C LEU A 28 6.40 6.56 8.19
N GLY A 29 7.67 6.24 8.41
CA GLY A 29 8.20 5.74 9.67
C GLY A 29 8.58 6.84 10.66
N LYS A 30 8.55 8.12 10.24
CA LYS A 30 8.89 9.27 11.06
C LYS A 30 7.67 10.09 11.45
N GLU A 31 7.80 10.81 12.56
CA GLU A 31 6.79 11.79 12.96
C GLU A 31 6.81 13.00 12.01
N ALA A 32 5.63 13.52 11.70
CA ALA A 32 5.48 14.72 10.89
C ALA A 32 6.02 15.95 11.63
N THR A 33 6.86 16.73 10.96
CA THR A 33 7.39 17.99 11.46
C THR A 33 6.64 19.21 10.93
N THR A 34 5.94 19.08 9.82
CA THR A 34 5.16 20.14 9.18
C THR A 34 3.69 19.75 9.01
N LEU A 35 2.81 20.74 8.77
CA LEU A 35 1.40 20.50 8.47
C LEU A 35 1.23 19.72 7.17
N VAL A 36 2.09 19.96 6.19
CA VAL A 36 2.07 19.26 4.90
C VAL A 36 2.42 17.79 5.09
N GLU A 37 3.50 17.48 5.80
CA GLU A 37 3.87 16.09 6.13
C GLU A 37 2.75 15.39 6.88
N ARG A 38 2.15 16.05 7.87
CA ARG A 38 1.03 15.50 8.63
C ARG A 38 -0.17 15.21 7.73
N ALA A 39 -0.50 16.12 6.83
CA ALA A 39 -1.59 15.90 5.88
C ALA A 39 -1.32 14.71 4.96
N ILE A 40 -0.11 14.59 4.42
CA ILE A 40 0.29 13.47 3.56
C ILE A 40 0.22 12.14 4.32
N ILE A 41 0.81 12.06 5.51
CA ILE A 41 0.81 10.85 6.34
C ILE A 41 -0.62 10.44 6.71
N THR A 42 -1.48 11.40 7.05
CA THR A 42 -2.90 11.14 7.33
C THR A 42 -3.60 10.50 6.13
N GLN A 43 -3.35 11.00 4.92
CA GLN A 43 -3.96 10.43 3.70
C GLN A 43 -3.42 9.04 3.39
N TYR A 44 -2.14 8.76 3.64
CA TYR A 44 -1.59 7.41 3.54
C TYR A 44 -2.27 6.44 4.49
N ASN A 45 -2.45 6.82 5.76
CA ASN A 45 -3.16 5.99 6.75
C ASN A 45 -4.59 5.68 6.29
N LEU A 46 -5.34 6.69 5.87
CA LEU A 46 -6.72 6.51 5.39
C LEU A 46 -6.80 5.61 4.15
N MET A 47 -5.87 5.76 3.22
CA MET A 47 -5.80 4.92 2.02
C MET A 47 -5.52 3.45 2.38
N ILE A 48 -4.56 3.21 3.28
CA ILE A 48 -4.21 1.86 3.71
C ILE A 48 -5.37 1.22 4.46
N GLU A 49 -6.00 1.92 5.39
CA GLU A 49 -7.17 1.43 6.13
C GLU A 49 -8.32 1.07 5.17
N LYS A 50 -8.59 1.93 4.20
CA LYS A 50 -9.61 1.67 3.18
C LYS A 50 -9.27 0.47 2.31
N THR A 51 -8.02 0.34 1.90
CA THR A 51 -7.56 -0.80 1.10
C THR A 51 -7.69 -2.11 1.87
N VAL A 52 -7.24 -2.15 3.11
CA VAL A 52 -7.35 -3.33 3.97
C VAL A 52 -8.82 -3.67 4.27
N GLY A 53 -9.66 -2.67 4.49
CA GLY A 53 -11.11 -2.85 4.64
C GLY A 53 -11.76 -3.46 3.40
N THR A 54 -11.35 -3.04 2.20
CA THR A 54 -11.82 -3.62 0.93
C THR A 54 -11.35 -5.07 0.76
N ILE A 55 -10.12 -5.37 1.11
CA ILE A 55 -9.59 -6.74 1.12
C ILE A 55 -10.40 -7.61 2.07
N LYS A 56 -10.62 -7.15 3.31
CA LYS A 56 -11.42 -7.88 4.31
C LYS A 56 -12.83 -8.19 3.79
N LYS A 57 -13.50 -7.20 3.23
CA LYS A 57 -14.83 -7.38 2.64
C LYS A 57 -14.83 -8.43 1.52
N GLY A 58 -13.88 -8.34 0.59
CA GLY A 58 -13.75 -9.32 -0.49
C GLY A 58 -13.49 -10.73 0.02
N LEU A 59 -12.67 -10.88 1.06
CA LEU A 59 -12.38 -12.16 1.68
C LEU A 59 -13.61 -12.75 2.37
N ILE A 60 -14.42 -11.95 3.05
CA ILE A 60 -15.66 -12.38 3.70
C ILE A 60 -16.72 -12.75 2.66
N ASP A 61 -16.96 -11.92 1.66
CA ASP A 61 -17.98 -12.12 0.63
C ASP A 61 -17.72 -13.37 -0.22
N HIS A 62 -16.49 -13.84 -0.29
CA HIS A 62 -16.08 -15.02 -1.05
C HIS A 62 -15.71 -16.23 -0.16
N SER A 63 -15.98 -16.19 1.12
CA SER A 63 -15.59 -17.23 2.08
C SER A 63 -16.18 -18.60 1.76
N ASP A 64 -17.37 -18.66 1.18
CA ASP A 64 -18.05 -19.92 0.84
C ASP A 64 -17.40 -20.68 -0.34
N LYS A 65 -16.53 -20.02 -1.10
CA LYS A 65 -15.86 -20.57 -2.28
C LYS A 65 -14.43 -20.98 -2.04
N LYS A 66 -13.93 -20.84 -0.80
CA LYS A 66 -12.53 -21.05 -0.50
C LYS A 66 -12.24 -22.44 0.02
N ALA A 67 -11.28 -23.09 -0.65
CA ALA A 67 -10.46 -24.07 0.03
C ALA A 67 -9.86 -23.41 1.28
N ARG A 68 -9.98 -24.03 2.44
CA ARG A 68 -9.25 -23.60 3.64
C ARG A 68 -7.78 -23.60 3.29
N LEU A 69 -7.14 -22.45 3.42
CA LEU A 69 -5.70 -22.35 3.25
C LEU A 69 -5.05 -22.93 4.50
N ASP A 70 -4.25 -23.96 4.34
CA ASP A 70 -3.60 -24.66 5.42
C ASP A 70 -2.34 -23.94 5.94
N HIS A 71 -2.02 -22.80 5.33
CA HIS A 71 -0.82 -22.01 5.65
C HIS A 71 -1.12 -20.51 5.57
N PRO A 72 -0.34 -19.68 6.29
CA PRO A 72 -0.44 -18.24 6.18
C PRO A 72 -0.19 -17.74 4.76
N VAL A 73 -0.89 -16.67 4.37
CA VAL A 73 -0.78 -16.06 3.04
C VAL A 73 0.19 -14.89 3.09
N ASP A 74 1.23 -14.94 2.27
CA ASP A 74 2.14 -13.82 2.09
C ASP A 74 1.51 -12.73 1.23
N ILE A 75 1.78 -11.48 1.59
CA ILE A 75 1.29 -10.31 0.86
C ILE A 75 2.47 -9.62 0.19
N ILE A 76 2.38 -9.45 -1.12
CA ILE A 76 3.37 -8.71 -1.90
C ILE A 76 2.80 -7.32 -2.21
N ILE A 77 3.57 -6.29 -1.88
CA ILE A 77 3.23 -4.90 -2.12
C ILE A 77 3.96 -4.42 -3.36
N ALA A 78 3.24 -3.85 -4.33
CA ALA A 78 3.81 -3.29 -5.54
C ALA A 78 3.18 -1.94 -5.90
N GLY A 79 3.84 -1.19 -6.76
CA GLY A 79 3.39 0.12 -7.25
C GLY A 79 4.07 1.30 -6.57
N GLY A 80 4.12 2.43 -7.27
CA GLY A 80 4.84 3.63 -6.83
C GLY A 80 4.32 4.24 -5.53
N THR A 81 3.04 4.08 -5.21
CA THR A 81 2.45 4.55 -3.96
C THR A 81 3.03 3.85 -2.73
N SER A 82 3.54 2.63 -2.89
CA SER A 82 4.19 1.88 -1.80
C SER A 82 5.68 2.18 -1.64
N SER A 83 6.23 3.10 -2.43
CA SER A 83 7.65 3.44 -2.42
C SER A 83 8.15 4.13 -1.15
N PRO A 84 7.38 4.98 -0.44
CA PRO A 84 7.90 5.67 0.74
C PRO A 84 8.40 4.70 1.81
N PRO A 85 9.53 5.03 2.46
CA PRO A 85 9.99 4.30 3.65
C PRO A 85 8.89 4.21 4.70
N GLY A 86 8.80 3.08 5.39
CA GLY A 86 7.79 2.85 6.43
C GLY A 86 6.43 2.36 5.93
N PHE A 87 6.19 2.33 4.62
CA PHE A 87 4.91 1.86 4.07
C PHE A 87 4.61 0.40 4.45
N ASP A 88 5.60 -0.46 4.34
CA ASP A 88 5.50 -1.89 4.72
C ASP A 88 5.16 -2.08 6.19
N THR A 89 5.78 -1.33 7.07
CA THR A 89 5.49 -1.34 8.51
C THR A 89 4.07 -0.88 8.79
N LEU A 90 3.64 0.19 8.14
CA LEU A 90 2.32 0.77 8.33
C LEU A 90 1.21 -0.17 7.86
N ILE A 91 1.32 -0.72 6.66
CA ILE A 91 0.31 -1.67 6.14
C ILE A 91 0.29 -2.98 6.94
N THR A 92 1.45 -3.46 7.39
CA THR A 92 1.53 -4.66 8.24
C THR A 92 0.76 -4.47 9.54
N LYS A 93 0.90 -3.30 10.16
CA LYS A 93 0.15 -2.96 11.38
C LYS A 93 -1.35 -2.97 11.14
N VAL A 94 -1.81 -2.36 10.06
CA VAL A 94 -3.25 -2.30 9.73
C VAL A 94 -3.79 -3.70 9.40
N LEU A 95 -3.06 -4.51 8.66
CA LEU A 95 -3.44 -5.89 8.34
C LEU A 95 -3.58 -6.76 9.59
N LYS A 96 -2.64 -6.66 10.53
CA LYS A 96 -2.70 -7.42 11.80
C LYS A 96 -3.87 -7.01 12.68
N ASN A 97 -4.26 -5.74 12.66
CA ASN A 97 -5.36 -5.22 13.45
C ASN A 97 -6.74 -5.38 12.78
N ALA A 98 -6.79 -5.77 11.51
CA ALA A 98 -8.03 -5.85 10.73
C ALA A 98 -8.88 -7.09 11.01
N ASP A 99 -8.37 -8.07 11.75
CA ASP A 99 -9.06 -9.34 12.01
C ASP A 99 -9.56 -9.99 10.71
N LEU A 100 -8.63 -10.32 9.83
CA LEU A 100 -8.93 -10.94 8.54
C LEU A 100 -9.32 -12.41 8.72
N PRO A 101 -10.19 -12.97 7.85
CA PRO A 101 -10.62 -14.37 7.92
C PRO A 101 -9.56 -15.36 7.43
N ILE A 102 -8.35 -14.91 7.18
CA ILE A 102 -7.17 -15.70 6.81
C ILE A 102 -5.98 -15.27 7.65
N ASP A 103 -5.03 -16.18 7.84
CA ASP A 103 -3.77 -15.85 8.48
C ASP A 103 -2.84 -15.16 7.49
N ILE A 104 -2.27 -14.03 7.89
CA ILE A 104 -1.30 -13.29 7.10
C ILE A 104 0.11 -13.75 7.49
N GLY A 105 0.88 -14.17 6.50
CA GLY A 105 2.27 -14.53 6.64
C GLY A 105 3.18 -13.30 6.58
N LYS A 106 4.09 -13.27 5.62
CA LYS A 106 5.01 -12.15 5.41
C LYS A 106 4.37 -11.07 4.57
N VAL A 107 4.69 -9.81 4.90
CA VAL A 107 4.42 -8.66 4.04
C VAL A 107 5.74 -8.31 3.34
N ILE A 108 5.78 -8.51 2.04
CA ILE A 108 6.99 -8.40 1.22
C ILE A 108 6.88 -7.15 0.33
N ARG A 109 7.81 -6.23 0.51
CA ARG A 109 7.97 -5.09 -0.39
C ARG A 109 9.22 -5.31 -1.25
N PRO A 110 9.09 -5.40 -2.57
CA PRO A 110 10.25 -5.48 -3.46
C PRO A 110 11.16 -4.25 -3.31
N ASN A 111 12.45 -4.41 -3.59
CA ASN A 111 13.42 -3.30 -3.56
C ASN A 111 13.04 -2.17 -4.52
N ASP A 112 12.35 -2.51 -5.60
CA ASP A 112 11.88 -1.57 -6.60
C ASP A 112 10.37 -1.79 -6.85
N PRO A 113 9.50 -1.29 -5.95
CA PRO A 113 8.06 -1.54 -6.03
C PRO A 113 7.41 -0.88 -7.25
N LEU A 114 7.99 0.19 -7.80
CA LEU A 114 7.47 0.90 -8.96
C LEU A 114 7.48 0.03 -10.22
N TYR A 115 8.55 -0.72 -10.44
CA TYR A 115 8.76 -1.53 -11.65
C TYR A 115 8.53 -3.02 -11.46
N SER A 116 8.08 -3.47 -10.28
CA SER A 116 7.90 -4.90 -9.96
C SER A 116 6.95 -5.59 -10.93
N VAL A 117 5.84 -4.95 -11.28
CA VAL A 117 4.84 -5.50 -12.22
C VAL A 117 5.43 -5.61 -13.62
N ALA A 118 6.12 -4.59 -14.10
CA ALA A 118 6.77 -4.60 -15.43
C ALA A 118 7.84 -5.70 -15.52
N ARG A 119 8.64 -5.88 -14.47
CA ARG A 119 9.61 -6.98 -14.40
C ARG A 119 8.94 -8.34 -14.41
N GLY A 120 7.85 -8.51 -13.66
CA GLY A 120 7.07 -9.75 -13.67
C GLY A 120 6.49 -10.07 -15.04
N CYS A 121 5.98 -9.07 -15.75
CA CYS A 121 5.49 -9.22 -17.12
C CYS A 121 6.61 -9.62 -18.09
N LEU A 122 7.81 -9.04 -17.96
CA LEU A 122 8.97 -9.40 -18.79
C LEU A 122 9.37 -10.86 -18.57
N ILE A 123 9.51 -11.29 -17.32
CA ILE A 123 9.84 -12.67 -16.98
C ILE A 123 8.78 -13.65 -17.52
N ALA A 124 7.50 -13.32 -17.37
CA ALA A 124 6.43 -14.13 -17.90
C ALA A 124 6.47 -14.24 -19.43
N ALA A 125 6.77 -13.15 -20.13
CA ALA A 125 6.92 -13.13 -21.58
C ALA A 125 8.14 -13.97 -22.05
N GLU A 126 9.27 -13.85 -21.37
CA GLU A 126 10.46 -14.65 -21.66
C GLU A 126 10.19 -16.15 -21.46
N ASN A 127 9.50 -16.54 -20.39
CA ASN A 127 9.14 -17.93 -20.13
C ASN A 127 8.12 -18.48 -21.13
N ALA A 128 7.22 -17.65 -21.65
CA ALA A 128 6.22 -18.06 -22.64
C ALA A 128 6.83 -18.32 -24.02
N THR A 129 8.03 -17.80 -24.32
CA THR A 129 8.74 -17.99 -25.61
C THR A 129 9.69 -19.18 -25.60
N GLN A 130 9.87 -19.83 -24.49
CA GLN A 130 10.65 -21.07 -24.34
C GLN A 130 9.70 -22.27 -24.51
#